data_31d50d416e7c7c1c72f66724a49e2bb0
#
_entry.id   31d50d416e7c7c1c72f66724a49e2bb0
#
_cell.length_a   1.000
_cell.length_b   1.000
_cell.length_c   1.000
_cell.angle_alpha   90.00
_cell.angle_beta   90.00
_cell.angle_gamma   90.00
#
_symmetry.space_group_name_H-M   'P 1'
#
loop_
_entity.id
_entity.type
_entity.pdbx_description
1 polymer ?
#
loop_
_entity_poly.entity_id
_entity_poly.type
_entity_poly.pdbx_seq_one_letter_code
_entity_poly.pdbx_strand_id
1 'polypeptide(L)'
;MAITSANQLELLQTAEAVAREKMEQSLARAAKSRYGAEMDIRVAIDRKTGRATFTRVRTVVADDELENYQAEFTVDQAKQYMANPEIGQEFSEEVPPVEMGRIAAQSAKQVILQKVREAERDRQYEEFKDRAGTIINGLVKREEYGNVIVDVGAGEAILRRNEKIGRESYRPNDRIRVYIKDVRREQRGPQIFLSRTAPEFMAELFKMEVPEIYDGIIEIKAVARDPGSRAKIAVISY
;
A
#
# COMPACT_ATOMS: atom_id res chain seq x y z
N MET A 1 -7.81 -5.44 19.20
CA MET A 1 -6.92 -4.54 19.95
C MET A 1 -7.14 -3.13 19.44
N ALA A 2 -7.45 -2.19 20.32
CA ALA A 2 -7.59 -0.79 19.94
C ALA A 2 -6.23 -0.28 19.44
N ILE A 3 -6.20 0.31 18.25
CA ILE A 3 -5.03 1.02 17.74
C ILE A 3 -4.82 2.17 18.71
N THR A 4 -3.74 2.12 19.47
CA THR A 4 -3.39 3.16 20.42
C THR A 4 -3.22 4.46 19.64
N SER A 5 -3.68 5.58 20.17
CA SER A 5 -3.53 6.93 19.58
C SER A 5 -2.09 7.25 19.15
N ALA A 6 -1.10 6.64 19.81
CA ALA A 6 0.31 6.71 19.46
C ALA A 6 0.62 6.15 18.05
N ASN A 7 0.07 4.99 17.67
CA ASN A 7 0.31 4.38 16.36
C ASN A 7 -0.34 5.19 15.23
N GLN A 8 -1.46 5.85 15.50
CA GLN A 8 -2.09 6.76 14.51
C GLN A 8 -1.26 8.02 14.32
N LEU A 9 -0.68 8.55 15.38
CA LEU A 9 0.18 9.73 15.32
C LEU A 9 1.46 9.45 14.54
N GLU A 10 2.07 8.30 14.76
CA GLU A 10 3.29 7.85 14.07
C GLU A 10 3.03 7.61 12.56
N LEU A 11 1.90 7.01 12.21
CA LEU A 11 1.46 6.84 10.82
C LEU A 11 1.24 8.18 10.12
N LEU A 12 0.61 9.14 10.80
CA LEU A 12 0.40 10.48 10.26
C LEU A 12 1.72 11.24 10.07
N GLN A 13 2.65 11.14 11.01
CA GLN A 13 3.98 11.76 10.90
C GLN A 13 4.80 11.16 9.75
N THR A 14 4.74 9.84 9.59
CA THR A 14 5.41 9.14 8.48
C THR A 14 4.80 9.52 7.13
N ALA A 15 3.47 9.58 7.04
CA ALA A 15 2.77 10.01 5.84
C ALA A 15 3.09 11.46 5.47
N GLU A 16 3.17 12.35 6.46
CA GLU A 16 3.57 13.75 6.27
C GLU A 16 5.01 13.87 5.74
N ALA A 17 5.95 13.13 6.32
CA ALA A 17 7.35 13.15 5.89
C ALA A 17 7.51 12.70 4.43
N VAL A 18 6.88 11.59 4.05
CA VAL A 18 6.91 11.06 2.67
C VAL A 18 6.19 11.99 1.69
N ALA A 19 5.07 12.59 2.12
CA ALA A 19 4.36 13.57 1.29
C ALA A 19 5.25 14.78 0.99
N ARG A 20 5.94 15.30 2.02
CA ARG A 20 6.87 16.43 1.90
C ARG A 20 8.02 16.10 0.96
N GLU A 21 8.69 14.97 1.15
CA GLU A 21 9.80 14.54 0.30
C GLU A 21 9.39 14.46 -1.18
N LYS A 22 8.24 13.87 -1.49
CA LYS A 22 7.73 13.81 -2.87
C LYS A 22 7.32 15.17 -3.42
N MET A 23 6.83 16.09 -2.57
CA MET A 23 6.58 17.47 -2.96
C MET A 23 7.91 18.17 -3.31
N GLU A 24 8.93 18.06 -2.48
CA GLU A 24 10.26 18.61 -2.71
C GLU A 24 10.85 18.08 -4.02
N GLN A 25 10.76 16.78 -4.29
CA GLN A 25 11.20 16.17 -5.55
C GLN A 25 10.41 16.68 -6.77
N SER A 26 9.09 16.85 -6.64
CA SER A 26 8.23 17.36 -7.73
C SER A 26 8.55 18.83 -8.03
N LEU A 27 8.73 19.64 -7.00
CA LEU A 27 9.12 21.04 -7.12
C LEU A 27 10.52 21.19 -7.70
N ALA A 28 11.49 20.36 -7.28
CA ALA A 28 12.84 20.35 -7.83
C ALA A 28 12.84 20.00 -9.32
N ARG A 29 12.04 18.99 -9.72
CA ARG A 29 11.91 18.58 -11.12
C ARG A 29 11.32 19.69 -11.98
N ALA A 30 10.32 20.38 -11.47
CA ALA A 30 9.71 21.49 -12.17
C ALA A 30 10.61 22.74 -12.20
N ALA A 31 11.40 22.99 -11.15
CA ALA A 31 12.40 24.05 -11.15
C ALA A 31 13.53 23.74 -12.17
N LYS A 32 13.98 22.49 -12.28
CA LYS A 32 14.92 22.05 -13.33
C LYS A 32 14.38 22.31 -14.73
N SER A 33 13.10 22.10 -14.98
CA SER A 33 12.48 22.42 -16.27
C SER A 33 12.50 23.90 -16.62
N ARG A 34 12.46 24.79 -15.62
CA ARG A 34 12.46 26.25 -15.80
C ARG A 34 13.85 26.84 -15.86
N TYR A 35 14.76 26.42 -14.99
CA TYR A 35 16.11 26.98 -14.85
C TYR A 35 17.14 26.29 -15.74
N GLY A 36 16.92 25.03 -16.11
CA GLY A 36 17.78 24.19 -16.91
C GLY A 36 17.84 22.77 -16.38
N ALA A 37 17.68 21.79 -17.26
CA ALA A 37 17.64 20.37 -16.88
C ALA A 37 18.94 19.87 -16.26
N GLU A 38 20.05 20.51 -16.59
CA GLU A 38 21.40 20.16 -16.13
C GLU A 38 21.79 20.78 -14.78
N MET A 39 20.96 21.71 -14.24
CA MET A 39 21.20 22.29 -12.92
C MET A 39 20.78 21.32 -11.81
N ASP A 40 21.58 21.17 -10.78
CA ASP A 40 21.15 20.49 -9.56
C ASP A 40 20.41 21.47 -8.64
N ILE A 41 19.08 21.37 -8.67
CA ILE A 41 18.18 22.19 -7.84
C ILE A 41 17.56 21.31 -6.79
N ARG A 42 17.81 21.65 -5.53
CA ARG A 42 17.19 21.02 -4.35
C ARG A 42 16.14 21.94 -3.77
N VAL A 43 15.06 21.37 -3.27
CA VAL A 43 13.96 22.11 -2.64
C VAL A 43 13.76 21.59 -1.24
N ALA A 44 13.67 22.48 -0.29
CA ALA A 44 13.35 22.17 1.09
C ALA A 44 12.06 22.90 1.49
N ILE A 45 11.13 22.20 2.13
CA ILE A 45 9.88 22.77 2.64
C ILE A 45 9.97 22.87 4.15
N ASP A 46 9.87 24.12 4.66
CA ASP A 46 9.82 24.37 6.10
C ASP A 46 8.54 23.80 6.72
N ARG A 47 8.68 22.99 7.76
CA ARG A 47 7.55 22.32 8.43
C ARG A 47 6.57 23.28 9.11
N LYS A 48 7.05 24.41 9.59
CA LYS A 48 6.23 25.35 10.37
C LYS A 48 5.53 26.36 9.48
N THR A 49 6.23 26.88 8.48
CA THR A 49 5.73 27.96 7.63
C THR A 49 5.15 27.46 6.30
N GLY A 50 5.48 26.22 5.89
CA GLY A 50 5.12 25.67 4.57
C GLY A 50 5.86 26.36 3.41
N ARG A 51 6.84 27.22 3.68
CA ARG A 51 7.61 27.94 2.65
C ARG A 51 8.60 26.98 1.99
N ALA A 52 8.61 26.95 0.65
CA ALA A 52 9.60 26.22 -0.12
C ALA A 52 10.80 27.12 -0.43
N THR A 53 12.00 26.66 -0.09
CA THR A 53 13.27 27.27 -0.44
C THR A 53 13.88 26.47 -1.57
N PHE A 54 14.29 27.17 -2.63
CA PHE A 54 14.92 26.58 -3.80
C PHE A 54 16.40 26.90 -3.76
N THR A 55 17.24 25.86 -3.85
CA THR A 55 18.68 25.97 -3.73
C THR A 55 19.34 25.30 -4.93
N ARG A 56 20.16 26.03 -5.65
CA ARG A 56 21.07 25.47 -6.65
C ARG A 56 22.28 24.93 -5.95
N VAL A 57 22.63 23.66 -6.21
CA VAL A 57 23.82 23.02 -5.67
C VAL A 57 24.83 22.85 -6.78
N ARG A 58 26.09 23.18 -6.50
CA ARG A 58 27.22 22.93 -7.37
C ARG A 58 28.31 22.21 -6.60
N THR A 59 28.89 21.19 -7.22
CA THR A 59 29.92 20.37 -6.59
C THR A 59 31.32 20.75 -7.13
N VAL A 60 32.29 20.84 -6.26
CA VAL A 60 33.69 21.07 -6.64
C VAL A 60 34.28 19.77 -7.18
N VAL A 61 34.76 19.79 -8.41
CA VAL A 61 35.35 18.64 -9.08
C VAL A 61 36.81 18.96 -9.51
N ALA A 62 37.57 17.95 -9.84
CA ALA A 62 38.92 18.14 -10.43
C ALA A 62 38.77 18.71 -11.86
N ASP A 63 39.81 19.41 -12.33
CA ASP A 63 39.75 20.09 -13.64
C ASP A 63 39.53 19.14 -14.82
N ASP A 64 39.98 17.89 -14.68
CA ASP A 64 39.84 16.82 -15.68
C ASP A 64 38.52 16.01 -15.54
N GLU A 65 37.78 16.21 -14.45
CA GLU A 65 36.49 15.53 -14.18
C GLU A 65 35.28 16.43 -14.43
N LEU A 66 35.45 17.66 -14.91
CA LEU A 66 34.38 18.61 -15.15
C LEU A 66 33.53 18.19 -16.37
N GLU A 67 32.33 17.61 -16.13
CA GLU A 67 31.41 17.20 -17.17
C GLU A 67 30.24 18.20 -17.35
N ASN A 68 29.74 18.75 -16.24
CA ASN A 68 28.56 19.60 -16.23
C ASN A 68 28.83 20.98 -15.61
N TYR A 69 29.12 21.97 -16.46
CA TYR A 69 29.38 23.36 -16.05
C TYR A 69 28.24 24.05 -15.29
N GLN A 70 27.03 23.48 -15.28
CA GLN A 70 25.88 24.05 -14.57
C GLN A 70 25.74 23.50 -13.14
N ALA A 71 26.19 22.27 -12.90
CA ALA A 71 26.12 21.59 -11.60
C ALA A 71 27.49 21.43 -10.93
N GLU A 72 28.57 21.68 -11.67
CA GLU A 72 29.93 21.46 -11.22
C GLU A 72 30.78 22.70 -11.47
N PHE A 73 31.89 22.86 -10.76
CA PHE A 73 32.90 23.85 -11.01
C PHE A 73 34.27 23.38 -10.48
N THR A 74 35.33 23.89 -11.12
CA THR A 74 36.69 23.53 -10.73
C THR A 74 37.12 24.21 -9.44
N VAL A 75 38.17 23.70 -8.78
CA VAL A 75 38.70 24.29 -7.54
C VAL A 75 39.04 25.76 -7.73
N ASP A 76 39.57 26.16 -8.89
CA ASP A 76 39.91 27.56 -9.17
C ASP A 76 38.70 28.46 -9.32
N GLN A 77 37.64 27.98 -9.92
CA GLN A 77 36.36 28.68 -9.99
C GLN A 77 35.68 28.76 -8.62
N ALA A 78 35.78 27.71 -7.81
CA ALA A 78 35.23 27.66 -6.47
C ALA A 78 35.85 28.64 -5.51
N LYS A 79 37.11 29.03 -5.69
CA LYS A 79 37.82 30.06 -4.88
C LYS A 79 37.14 31.42 -4.91
N GLN A 80 36.32 31.71 -5.92
CA GLN A 80 35.53 32.97 -5.99
C GLN A 80 34.37 32.97 -5.03
N TYR A 81 33.89 31.81 -4.61
CA TYR A 81 32.69 31.62 -3.75
C TYR A 81 33.02 31.07 -2.37
N MET A 82 34.18 30.39 -2.22
CA MET A 82 34.58 29.72 -0.98
C MET A 82 36.04 29.98 -0.68
N ALA A 83 36.39 30.10 0.60
CA ALA A 83 37.78 30.45 1.02
C ALA A 83 38.79 29.32 0.76
N ASN A 84 38.40 28.06 1.01
CA ASN A 84 39.26 26.89 0.79
C ASN A 84 38.40 25.74 0.20
N PRO A 85 38.19 25.72 -1.13
CA PRO A 85 37.37 24.68 -1.74
C PRO A 85 38.10 23.34 -1.79
N GLU A 86 37.46 22.27 -1.36
CA GLU A 86 37.95 20.89 -1.46
C GLU A 86 37.14 20.12 -2.51
N ILE A 87 37.76 19.19 -3.23
CA ILE A 87 37.09 18.33 -4.20
C ILE A 87 35.98 17.52 -3.50
N GLY A 88 34.78 17.51 -4.08
CA GLY A 88 33.60 16.90 -3.51
C GLY A 88 32.77 17.82 -2.58
N GLN A 89 33.27 19.04 -2.31
CA GLN A 89 32.52 20.01 -1.51
C GLN A 89 31.35 20.59 -2.31
N GLU A 90 30.19 20.69 -1.68
CA GLU A 90 28.99 21.30 -2.28
C GLU A 90 28.88 22.78 -1.91
N PHE A 91 28.60 23.60 -2.89
CA PHE A 91 28.23 25.02 -2.73
C PHE A 91 26.77 25.21 -3.06
N SER A 92 26.04 25.84 -2.15
CA SER A 92 24.60 26.04 -2.25
C SER A 92 24.29 27.54 -2.40
N GLU A 93 23.53 27.86 -3.43
CA GLU A 93 23.07 29.21 -3.74
C GLU A 93 21.55 29.24 -3.78
N GLU A 94 20.91 30.15 -3.05
CA GLU A 94 19.46 30.30 -3.08
C GLU A 94 19.02 30.91 -4.40
N VAL A 95 18.04 30.27 -5.07
CA VAL A 95 17.45 30.74 -6.32
C VAL A 95 16.01 31.22 -6.09
N PRO A 96 15.51 32.18 -6.89
CA PRO A 96 14.16 32.68 -6.73
C PRO A 96 13.11 31.55 -6.75
N PRO A 97 12.07 31.61 -5.93
CA PRO A 97 11.04 30.58 -5.89
C PRO A 97 10.25 30.52 -7.21
N VAL A 98 9.92 29.31 -7.64
CA VAL A 98 9.04 29.08 -8.78
C VAL A 98 7.59 29.01 -8.28
N GLU A 99 6.71 29.84 -8.81
CA GLU A 99 5.28 29.80 -8.46
C GLU A 99 4.62 28.52 -8.98
N MET A 100 4.43 27.54 -8.07
CA MET A 100 3.88 26.23 -8.39
C MET A 100 2.79 25.74 -7.43
N GLY A 101 2.09 26.65 -6.78
CA GLY A 101 1.13 26.34 -5.73
C GLY A 101 0.11 25.24 -6.08
N ARG A 102 -0.39 25.20 -7.33
CA ARG A 102 -1.37 24.19 -7.75
C ARG A 102 -0.77 22.81 -7.99
N ILE A 103 0.41 22.75 -8.59
CA ILE A 103 1.07 21.47 -8.91
C ILE A 103 1.54 20.77 -7.62
N ALA A 104 2.14 21.54 -6.71
CA ALA A 104 2.57 21.04 -5.41
C ALA A 104 1.39 20.53 -4.57
N ALA A 105 0.28 21.27 -4.52
CA ALA A 105 -0.91 20.88 -3.78
C ALA A 105 -1.55 19.60 -4.33
N GLN A 106 -1.62 19.43 -5.65
CA GLN A 106 -2.13 18.21 -6.27
C GLN A 106 -1.23 17.01 -6.00
N SER A 107 0.09 17.17 -6.12
CA SER A 107 1.06 16.11 -5.82
C SER A 107 0.98 15.69 -4.36
N ALA A 108 0.90 16.63 -3.42
CA ALA A 108 0.74 16.36 -2.00
C ALA A 108 -0.54 15.56 -1.72
N LYS A 109 -1.67 15.99 -2.28
CA LYS A 109 -2.95 15.30 -2.13
C LYS A 109 -2.87 13.85 -2.60
N GLN A 110 -2.27 13.60 -3.76
CA GLN A 110 -2.10 12.23 -4.29
C GLN A 110 -1.24 11.37 -3.37
N VAL A 111 -0.12 11.90 -2.88
CA VAL A 111 0.79 11.15 -1.99
C VAL A 111 0.12 10.82 -0.67
N ILE A 112 -0.59 11.80 -0.05
CA ILE A 112 -1.32 11.57 1.19
C ILE A 112 -2.38 10.49 0.99
N LEU A 113 -3.20 10.57 -0.06
CA LEU A 113 -4.22 9.57 -0.36
C LEU A 113 -3.62 8.18 -0.63
N GLN A 114 -2.47 8.12 -1.30
CA GLN A 114 -1.78 6.86 -1.54
C GLN A 114 -1.28 6.27 -0.22
N LYS A 115 -0.66 7.06 0.67
CA LYS A 115 -0.17 6.58 1.97
C LYS A 115 -1.29 6.14 2.91
N VAL A 116 -2.41 6.86 2.92
CA VAL A 116 -3.60 6.43 3.68
C VAL A 116 -4.09 5.07 3.17
N ARG A 117 -4.20 4.89 1.85
CA ARG A 117 -4.60 3.60 1.27
C ARG A 117 -3.61 2.47 1.58
N GLU A 118 -2.31 2.73 1.52
CA GLU A 118 -1.27 1.75 1.89
C GLU A 118 -1.43 1.33 3.36
N ALA A 119 -1.60 2.29 4.28
CA ALA A 119 -1.81 2.02 5.69
C ALA A 119 -3.11 1.24 5.99
N GLU A 120 -4.22 1.57 5.30
CA GLU A 120 -5.47 0.82 5.40
C GLU A 120 -5.31 -0.63 4.92
N ARG A 121 -4.55 -0.85 3.84
CA ARG A 121 -4.27 -2.18 3.30
C ARG A 121 -3.39 -3.00 4.24
N ASP A 122 -2.34 -2.40 4.80
CA ASP A 122 -1.48 -3.07 5.78
C ASP A 122 -2.28 -3.46 7.02
N ARG A 123 -3.15 -2.57 7.51
CA ARG A 123 -4.05 -2.87 8.62
C ARG A 123 -4.98 -4.05 8.29
N GLN A 124 -5.60 -4.06 7.12
CA GLN A 124 -6.47 -5.13 6.66
C GLN A 124 -5.72 -6.47 6.60
N TYR A 125 -4.50 -6.47 6.06
CA TYR A 125 -3.67 -7.66 6.02
C TYR A 125 -3.35 -8.19 7.42
N GLU A 126 -2.91 -7.32 8.35
CA GLU A 126 -2.58 -7.72 9.72
C GLU A 126 -3.80 -8.26 10.49
N GLU A 127 -5.00 -7.71 10.24
CA GLU A 127 -6.24 -8.17 10.87
C GLU A 127 -6.68 -9.56 10.37
N PHE A 128 -6.43 -9.87 9.10
CA PHE A 128 -6.92 -11.10 8.48
C PHE A 128 -5.89 -12.19 8.26
N LYS A 129 -4.59 -11.92 8.35
CA LYS A 129 -3.52 -12.92 8.11
C LYS A 129 -3.68 -14.18 8.94
N ASP A 130 -4.07 -14.04 10.22
CA ASP A 130 -4.24 -15.15 11.15
C ASP A 130 -5.64 -15.78 11.10
N ARG A 131 -6.53 -15.23 10.27
CA ARG A 131 -7.89 -15.74 10.06
C ARG A 131 -8.03 -16.57 8.79
N ALA A 132 -6.94 -16.80 8.04
CA ALA A 132 -6.93 -17.77 6.96
C ALA A 132 -7.33 -19.16 7.52
N GLY A 133 -8.18 -19.87 6.80
CA GLY A 133 -8.71 -21.14 7.28
C GLY A 133 -10.00 -21.05 8.09
N THR A 134 -10.59 -19.87 8.27
CA THR A 134 -11.84 -19.70 9.02
C THR A 134 -13.00 -19.29 8.12
N ILE A 135 -14.23 -19.50 8.63
CA ILE A 135 -15.45 -19.04 7.97
C ILE A 135 -15.83 -17.66 8.49
N ILE A 136 -16.19 -16.78 7.58
CA ILE A 136 -16.73 -15.45 7.89
C ILE A 136 -18.04 -15.21 7.17
N ASN A 137 -18.83 -14.29 7.72
CA ASN A 137 -19.99 -13.74 7.02
C ASN A 137 -19.56 -12.48 6.27
N GLY A 138 -19.98 -12.36 5.03
CA GLY A 138 -19.73 -11.20 4.21
C GLY A 138 -21.00 -10.73 3.50
N LEU A 139 -20.99 -9.49 3.05
CA LEU A 139 -22.04 -8.87 2.26
C LEU A 139 -21.56 -8.72 0.81
N VAL A 140 -22.31 -9.25 -0.14
CA VAL A 140 -22.02 -9.08 -1.57
C VAL A 140 -22.16 -7.60 -1.92
N LYS A 141 -21.09 -6.98 -2.43
CA LYS A 141 -21.11 -5.61 -2.93
C LYS A 141 -21.47 -5.53 -4.40
N ARG A 142 -20.74 -6.27 -5.21
CA ARG A 142 -20.87 -6.25 -6.67
C ARG A 142 -20.22 -7.47 -7.30
N GLU A 143 -20.58 -7.73 -8.54
CA GLU A 143 -19.91 -8.72 -9.38
C GLU A 143 -19.10 -8.01 -10.48
N GLU A 144 -17.84 -8.36 -10.62
CA GLU A 144 -16.92 -7.80 -11.60
C GLU A 144 -16.19 -8.94 -12.35
N TYR A 145 -16.33 -8.98 -13.67
CA TYR A 145 -15.70 -10.00 -14.53
C TYR A 145 -15.89 -11.44 -14.06
N GLY A 146 -17.09 -11.73 -13.52
CA GLY A 146 -17.45 -13.03 -12.99
C GLY A 146 -16.91 -13.32 -11.57
N ASN A 147 -16.14 -12.43 -10.97
CA ASN A 147 -15.74 -12.49 -9.58
C ASN A 147 -16.73 -11.70 -8.72
N VAL A 148 -16.92 -12.13 -7.48
CA VAL A 148 -17.80 -11.43 -6.53
C VAL A 148 -16.94 -10.70 -5.52
N ILE A 149 -17.18 -9.41 -5.37
CA ILE A 149 -16.56 -8.58 -4.34
C ILE A 149 -17.47 -8.60 -3.12
N VAL A 150 -16.91 -9.01 -2.00
CA VAL A 150 -17.61 -9.22 -0.73
C VAL A 150 -17.03 -8.28 0.31
N ASP A 151 -17.90 -7.56 1.01
CA ASP A 151 -17.53 -6.77 2.17
C ASP A 151 -17.48 -7.67 3.41
N VAL A 152 -16.33 -7.68 4.08
CA VAL A 152 -16.12 -8.48 5.29
C VAL A 152 -16.00 -7.62 6.55
N GLY A 153 -16.45 -6.36 6.46
CA GLY A 153 -16.47 -5.37 7.56
C GLY A 153 -15.22 -4.53 7.67
N ALA A 154 -14.03 -5.11 7.59
CA ALA A 154 -12.77 -4.38 7.61
C ALA A 154 -12.20 -4.08 6.21
N GLY A 155 -12.90 -4.53 5.15
CA GLY A 155 -12.51 -4.25 3.77
C GLY A 155 -13.15 -5.17 2.76
N GLU A 156 -12.67 -5.08 1.52
CA GLU A 156 -13.17 -5.88 0.40
C GLU A 156 -12.35 -7.17 0.25
N ALA A 157 -13.07 -8.27 0.07
CA ALA A 157 -12.53 -9.58 -0.25
C ALA A 157 -13.02 -10.04 -1.62
N ILE A 158 -12.28 -10.94 -2.27
CA ILE A 158 -12.63 -11.45 -3.59
C ILE A 158 -12.99 -12.93 -3.55
N LEU A 159 -14.16 -13.24 -4.05
CA LEU A 159 -14.59 -14.61 -4.38
C LEU A 159 -14.45 -14.81 -5.89
N ARG A 160 -13.40 -15.51 -6.30
CA ARG A 160 -13.10 -15.72 -7.72
C ARG A 160 -14.14 -16.63 -8.39
N ARG A 161 -14.27 -16.50 -9.70
CA ARG A 161 -15.20 -17.29 -10.51
C ARG A 161 -15.07 -18.81 -10.30
N ASN A 162 -13.86 -19.31 -10.19
CA ASN A 162 -13.56 -20.74 -9.96
C ASN A 162 -13.81 -21.20 -8.52
N GLU A 163 -14.01 -20.27 -7.59
CA GLU A 163 -14.31 -20.52 -6.18
C GLU A 163 -15.78 -20.30 -5.83
N LYS A 164 -16.60 -19.97 -6.84
CA LYS A 164 -18.06 -19.81 -6.74
C LYS A 164 -18.76 -21.15 -6.96
N ILE A 165 -19.89 -21.35 -6.32
CA ILE A 165 -20.80 -22.45 -6.64
C ILE A 165 -21.68 -22.00 -7.81
N GLY A 166 -21.62 -22.68 -8.95
CA GLY A 166 -22.25 -22.25 -10.20
C GLY A 166 -23.80 -22.17 -10.16
N ARG A 167 -24.42 -22.86 -9.21
CA ARG A 167 -25.90 -22.84 -9.02
C ARG A 167 -26.37 -21.72 -8.11
N GLU A 168 -25.45 -21.05 -7.41
CA GLU A 168 -25.79 -19.93 -6.52
C GLU A 168 -25.77 -18.60 -7.28
N SER A 169 -26.73 -17.74 -6.97
CA SER A 169 -26.76 -16.36 -7.43
C SER A 169 -26.24 -15.43 -6.32
N TYR A 170 -25.38 -14.50 -6.69
CA TYR A 170 -24.78 -13.54 -5.77
C TYR A 170 -25.27 -12.14 -6.12
N ARG A 171 -26.34 -11.71 -5.47
CA ARG A 171 -26.91 -10.37 -5.70
C ARG A 171 -26.30 -9.35 -4.75
N PRO A 172 -26.15 -8.10 -5.14
CA PRO A 172 -25.76 -7.04 -4.23
C PRO A 172 -26.62 -7.03 -2.97
N ASN A 173 -25.99 -6.86 -1.81
CA ASN A 173 -26.55 -6.92 -0.46
C ASN A 173 -26.96 -8.32 0.06
N ASP A 174 -26.67 -9.39 -0.67
CA ASP A 174 -26.85 -10.74 -0.13
C ASP A 174 -25.79 -11.01 0.95
N ARG A 175 -26.22 -11.61 2.05
CA ARG A 175 -25.32 -12.12 3.08
C ARG A 175 -24.88 -13.53 2.73
N ILE A 176 -23.59 -13.75 2.67
CA ILE A 176 -23.01 -15.05 2.35
C ILE A 176 -22.00 -15.48 3.41
N ARG A 177 -21.99 -16.80 3.70
CA ARG A 177 -20.90 -17.42 4.46
C ARG A 177 -19.81 -17.82 3.49
N VAL A 178 -18.59 -17.46 3.79
CA VAL A 178 -17.43 -17.73 2.93
C VAL A 178 -16.23 -18.17 3.77
N TYR A 179 -15.39 -18.99 3.14
CA TYR A 179 -14.16 -19.46 3.75
C TYR A 179 -12.99 -18.57 3.30
N ILE A 180 -12.17 -18.13 4.23
CA ILE A 180 -10.95 -17.40 3.90
C ILE A 180 -9.90 -18.42 3.47
N LYS A 181 -9.69 -18.51 2.16
CA LYS A 181 -8.73 -19.46 1.58
C LYS A 181 -7.30 -18.99 1.77
N ASP A 182 -7.07 -17.70 1.58
CA ASP A 182 -5.75 -17.10 1.64
C ASP A 182 -5.83 -15.58 1.88
N VAL A 183 -4.79 -15.03 2.47
CA VAL A 183 -4.63 -13.57 2.66
C VAL A 183 -3.22 -13.21 2.19
N ARG A 184 -3.13 -12.33 1.19
CA ARG A 184 -1.86 -11.93 0.58
C ARG A 184 -1.74 -10.42 0.53
N ARG A 185 -0.50 -9.93 0.62
CA ARG A 185 -0.20 -8.53 0.33
C ARG A 185 -0.23 -8.31 -1.17
N GLU A 186 -1.23 -7.62 -1.66
CA GLU A 186 -1.37 -7.25 -3.06
C GLU A 186 -1.19 -5.74 -3.23
N GLN A 187 -0.54 -5.30 -4.29
CA GLN A 187 -0.38 -3.87 -4.55
C GLN A 187 -1.67 -3.21 -5.03
N ARG A 188 -2.53 -3.97 -5.71
CA ARG A 188 -3.81 -3.51 -6.24
C ARG A 188 -4.88 -4.59 -6.05
N GLY A 189 -6.11 -4.16 -5.77
CA GLY A 189 -7.26 -5.06 -5.60
C GLY A 189 -7.36 -5.67 -4.19
N PRO A 190 -8.34 -6.55 -3.94
CA PRO A 190 -8.56 -7.19 -2.65
C PRO A 190 -7.41 -8.10 -2.24
N GLN A 191 -7.10 -8.13 -0.94
CA GLN A 191 -6.02 -8.94 -0.36
C GLN A 191 -6.52 -10.25 0.27
N ILE A 192 -7.83 -10.36 0.49
CA ILE A 192 -8.48 -11.51 1.11
C ILE A 192 -9.13 -12.33 0.01
N PHE A 193 -8.71 -13.59 -0.12
CA PHE A 193 -9.21 -14.54 -1.13
C PHE A 193 -10.17 -15.51 -0.48
N LEU A 194 -11.41 -15.52 -1.00
CA LEU A 194 -12.50 -16.32 -0.48
C LEU A 194 -12.75 -17.55 -1.33
N SER A 195 -13.32 -18.59 -0.71
CA SER A 195 -13.78 -19.80 -1.40
C SER A 195 -15.13 -20.26 -0.83
N ARG A 196 -15.96 -20.80 -1.73
CA ARG A 196 -17.15 -21.58 -1.38
C ARG A 196 -17.06 -23.01 -1.88
N THR A 197 -16.03 -23.33 -2.66
CA THR A 197 -15.81 -24.66 -3.25
C THR A 197 -14.80 -25.51 -2.49
N ALA A 198 -13.93 -24.89 -1.67
CA ALA A 198 -12.89 -25.56 -0.94
C ALA A 198 -13.42 -26.71 -0.05
N PRO A 199 -12.76 -27.88 0.00
CA PRO A 199 -13.13 -28.97 0.91
C PRO A 199 -13.09 -28.55 2.38
N GLU A 200 -12.12 -27.72 2.74
CA GLU A 200 -11.91 -27.18 4.09
C GLU A 200 -13.12 -26.35 4.54
N PHE A 201 -13.78 -25.63 3.62
CA PHE A 201 -15.02 -24.92 3.90
C PHE A 201 -16.10 -25.83 4.45
N MET A 202 -16.25 -27.02 3.88
CA MET A 202 -17.20 -28.01 4.36
C MET A 202 -16.81 -28.53 5.75
N ALA A 203 -15.52 -28.83 5.98
CA ALA A 203 -15.05 -29.30 7.27
C ALA A 203 -15.32 -28.27 8.37
N GLU A 204 -15.04 -27.00 8.10
CA GLU A 204 -15.28 -25.92 9.06
C GLU A 204 -16.79 -25.67 9.30
N LEU A 205 -17.65 -25.80 8.27
CA LEU A 205 -19.10 -25.74 8.44
C LEU A 205 -19.59 -26.87 9.37
N PHE A 206 -19.09 -28.11 9.20
CA PHE A 206 -19.48 -29.21 10.07
C PHE A 206 -19.01 -29.02 11.50
N LYS A 207 -17.82 -28.45 11.72
CA LYS A 207 -17.39 -28.09 13.09
C LYS A 207 -18.31 -27.08 13.76
N MET A 208 -18.91 -26.18 13.00
CA MET A 208 -19.83 -25.18 13.54
C MET A 208 -21.24 -25.70 13.78
N GLU A 209 -21.70 -26.62 12.96
CA GLU A 209 -23.12 -27.05 12.94
C GLU A 209 -23.34 -28.40 13.66
N VAL A 210 -22.28 -29.21 13.89
CA VAL A 210 -22.36 -30.54 14.51
C VAL A 210 -21.68 -30.51 15.89
N PRO A 211 -22.46 -30.53 16.99
CA PRO A 211 -21.91 -30.46 18.34
C PRO A 211 -20.88 -31.56 18.65
N GLU A 212 -21.11 -32.79 18.19
CA GLU A 212 -20.23 -33.94 18.45
C GLU A 212 -18.84 -33.77 17.83
N ILE A 213 -18.72 -32.99 16.74
CA ILE A 213 -17.44 -32.62 16.15
C ILE A 213 -16.79 -31.53 16.98
N TYR A 214 -17.56 -30.55 17.42
CA TYR A 214 -17.07 -29.48 18.29
C TYR A 214 -16.55 -30.04 19.65
N ASP A 215 -17.28 -31.01 20.22
CA ASP A 215 -16.93 -31.66 21.49
C ASP A 215 -15.81 -32.70 21.35
N GLY A 216 -15.33 -32.95 20.11
CA GLY A 216 -14.24 -33.87 19.85
C GLY A 216 -14.61 -35.36 19.88
N ILE A 217 -15.88 -35.67 19.93
CA ILE A 217 -16.41 -37.05 19.89
C ILE A 217 -16.23 -37.64 18.49
N ILE A 218 -16.40 -36.80 17.47
CA ILE A 218 -16.26 -37.15 16.06
C ILE A 218 -15.16 -36.29 15.44
N GLU A 219 -14.21 -36.93 14.75
CA GLU A 219 -13.13 -36.26 14.03
C GLU A 219 -13.31 -36.43 12.53
N ILE A 220 -13.26 -35.33 11.77
CA ILE A 220 -13.27 -35.34 10.30
C ILE A 220 -11.86 -35.65 9.80
N LYS A 221 -11.72 -36.74 9.06
CA LYS A 221 -10.42 -37.19 8.47
C LYS A 221 -10.26 -36.73 7.03
N ALA A 222 -11.31 -36.73 6.23
CA ALA A 222 -11.26 -36.30 4.85
C ALA A 222 -12.62 -35.81 4.36
N VAL A 223 -12.58 -34.86 3.43
CA VAL A 223 -13.76 -34.33 2.75
C VAL A 223 -13.53 -34.41 1.24
N ALA A 224 -14.45 -35.03 0.53
CA ALA A 224 -14.51 -34.99 -0.93
C ALA A 224 -15.87 -34.41 -1.33
N ARG A 225 -15.88 -33.38 -2.16
CA ARG A 225 -17.12 -32.70 -2.53
C ARG A 225 -17.20 -32.35 -4.02
N ASP A 226 -18.43 -32.37 -4.49
CA ASP A 226 -18.87 -31.78 -5.75
C ASP A 226 -19.66 -30.52 -5.39
N PRO A 227 -19.06 -29.33 -5.51
CA PRO A 227 -19.62 -28.08 -4.97
C PRO A 227 -21.02 -27.78 -5.52
N GLY A 228 -21.97 -27.56 -4.63
CA GLY A 228 -23.39 -27.30 -4.98
C GLY A 228 -24.21 -28.55 -5.31
N SER A 229 -23.64 -29.75 -5.17
CA SER A 229 -24.33 -31.03 -5.44
C SER A 229 -24.27 -31.96 -4.22
N ARG A 230 -23.09 -32.56 -3.93
CA ARG A 230 -22.93 -33.55 -2.87
C ARG A 230 -21.54 -33.48 -2.22
N ALA A 231 -21.44 -34.04 -1.03
CA ALA A 231 -20.19 -34.25 -0.35
C ALA A 231 -20.13 -35.65 0.29
N LYS A 232 -18.93 -36.19 0.42
CA LYS A 232 -18.62 -37.36 1.21
C LYS A 232 -17.59 -37.00 2.26
N ILE A 233 -17.88 -37.30 3.51
CA ILE A 233 -17.04 -36.96 4.63
C ILE A 233 -16.65 -38.26 5.33
N ALA A 234 -15.35 -38.47 5.49
CA ALA A 234 -14.81 -39.59 6.28
C ALA A 234 -14.61 -39.09 7.73
N VAL A 235 -15.19 -39.80 8.68
CA VAL A 235 -15.14 -39.45 10.11
C VAL A 235 -14.69 -40.63 10.91
N ILE A 236 -14.11 -40.37 12.10
CA ILE A 236 -13.84 -41.36 13.16
C ILE A 236 -14.63 -40.91 14.36
N SER A 237 -15.31 -41.82 15.03
CA SER A 237 -15.94 -41.63 16.32
C SER A 237 -15.09 -42.28 17.41
N TYR A 238 -14.91 -41.60 18.51
CA TYR A 238 -14.22 -42.07 19.72
C TYR A 238 -15.21 -42.49 20.79
#